data_c9434ded5e5d29c8ca0f27d8653d5948
#
_entry.id   c9434ded5e5d29c8ca0f27d8653d5948
#
_cell.length_a   1.000
_cell.length_b   1.000
_cell.length_c   1.000
_cell.angle_alpha   90.00
_cell.angle_beta   90.00
_cell.angle_gamma   90.00
#
_symmetry.space_group_name_H-M   'P 1'
#
loop_
_entity.id
_entity.type
_entity.pdbx_description
1 polymer ?
#
loop_
_entity_poly.entity_id
_entity_poly.type
_entity_poly.pdbx_seq_one_letter_code
_entity_poly.pdbx_strand_id
1 'polypeptide(L)'
;MSESSTDEKEGWQEAPEQPEPPRVRGDSPRKTVLPADADLGKLVHDSSPEILTAVAADARLTEDLALALLNHQDLPREALEALSKNGQLARLRKVRMAIAVHPRTPRHVSVPTIRHLYTFDLMQVALLPSVPPDVKRAAEEVLISKLASISSGERVTLARRSSGRVAGALLLDKEERIMQAALANPQMTEVSIVKALKAGHGTELLAPAVARHQKWSYRNDVKAALLGNKDTPSDRLIHLAAELPINLIKDVLRSGRLTTQAKNSLLAVLEKRGVKA
;
A
#
# COMPACT_ATOMS: atom_id res chain seq x y z
N MET A 1 -53.99 7.83 64.56
CA MET A 1 -52.73 8.57 64.79
C MET A 1 -52.12 8.67 63.40
N SER A 2 -52.47 9.66 62.60
CA SER A 2 -51.94 11.05 62.58
C SER A 2 -50.45 11.03 62.32
N GLU A 3 -50.10 11.35 61.08
CA GLU A 3 -49.33 12.54 60.85
C GLU A 3 -49.08 12.74 59.35
N SER A 4 -49.54 13.85 58.92
CA SER A 4 -49.36 14.55 57.67
C SER A 4 -47.94 14.94 57.45
N SER A 5 -47.41 14.80 56.21
CA SER A 5 -46.23 15.54 55.78
C SER A 5 -46.50 16.23 54.47
N THR A 6 -46.36 17.50 54.56
CA THR A 6 -46.61 18.56 53.58
C THR A 6 -45.69 18.43 52.33
N ASP A 7 -46.34 18.58 51.22
CA ASP A 7 -45.78 18.67 49.89
C ASP A 7 -45.26 20.12 49.64
N GLU A 8 -43.97 20.36 49.73
CA GLU A 8 -43.38 21.61 49.29
C GLU A 8 -42.98 21.50 47.80
N LYS A 9 -43.82 22.08 46.96
CA LYS A 9 -43.53 22.35 45.55
C LYS A 9 -42.62 23.55 45.48
N GLU A 10 -41.30 23.32 45.32
CA GLU A 10 -40.33 24.35 44.87
C GLU A 10 -40.58 24.62 43.39
N GLY A 11 -41.09 25.82 43.12
CA GLY A 11 -41.26 26.33 41.76
C GLY A 11 -39.91 26.72 41.15
N TRP A 12 -39.52 25.96 40.14
CA TRP A 12 -38.41 26.36 39.27
C TRP A 12 -38.87 27.55 38.41
N GLN A 13 -38.38 28.77 38.72
CA GLN A 13 -38.51 29.93 37.83
C GLN A 13 -37.60 29.68 36.61
N GLU A 14 -38.21 29.56 35.44
CA GLU A 14 -37.48 29.58 34.15
C GLU A 14 -36.74 30.93 34.04
N ALA A 15 -35.41 30.84 33.91
CA ALA A 15 -34.56 31.97 33.56
C ALA A 15 -34.92 32.47 32.15
N PRO A 16 -34.93 33.78 31.90
CA PRO A 16 -35.26 34.34 30.59
C PRO A 16 -34.26 33.83 29.53
N GLU A 17 -34.78 33.23 28.47
CA GLU A 17 -34.01 32.81 27.27
C GLU A 17 -33.20 34.04 26.78
N GLN A 18 -31.88 33.93 26.85
CA GLN A 18 -31.00 34.88 26.20
C GLN A 18 -31.12 34.65 24.66
N PRO A 19 -31.29 35.71 23.87
CA PRO A 19 -31.35 35.59 22.44
C PRO A 19 -30.05 34.94 21.91
N GLU A 20 -30.15 33.83 21.21
CA GLU A 20 -29.01 33.21 20.53
C GLU A 20 -28.28 34.23 19.67
N PRO A 21 -26.93 34.31 19.75
CA PRO A 21 -26.18 35.22 18.89
C PRO A 21 -26.48 34.83 17.42
N PRO A 22 -26.56 35.81 16.51
CA PRO A 22 -26.89 35.55 15.12
C PRO A 22 -25.91 34.49 14.56
N ARG A 23 -26.43 33.38 14.09
CA ARG A 23 -25.64 32.36 13.39
C ARG A 23 -25.01 33.04 12.21
N VAL A 24 -23.68 33.26 12.30
CA VAL A 24 -22.87 33.71 11.17
C VAL A 24 -23.05 32.63 10.10
N ARG A 25 -23.85 32.93 9.10
CA ARG A 25 -23.94 32.07 7.88
C ARG A 25 -22.51 32.00 7.36
N GLY A 26 -21.91 30.81 7.44
CA GLY A 26 -20.60 30.57 6.88
C GLY A 26 -20.60 31.07 5.44
N ASP A 27 -19.78 32.08 5.20
CA ASP A 27 -19.53 32.58 3.84
C ASP A 27 -19.09 31.38 3.01
N SER A 28 -19.94 30.92 2.13
CA SER A 28 -19.53 29.99 1.08
C SER A 28 -18.39 30.67 0.33
N PRO A 29 -17.23 30.05 0.15
CA PRO A 29 -16.08 30.68 -0.47
C PRO A 29 -16.54 31.26 -1.82
N ARG A 30 -16.50 32.61 -1.95
CA ARG A 30 -16.83 33.29 -3.21
C ARG A 30 -15.89 32.74 -4.25
N LYS A 31 -16.43 32.07 -5.28
CA LYS A 31 -15.62 31.59 -6.40
C LYS A 31 -14.97 32.80 -7.04
N THR A 32 -13.70 33.00 -6.81
CA THR A 32 -12.91 34.02 -7.49
C THR A 32 -12.91 33.66 -8.98
N VAL A 33 -13.55 34.48 -9.80
CA VAL A 33 -13.57 34.32 -11.26
C VAL A 33 -12.42 35.18 -11.80
N LEU A 34 -11.50 34.54 -12.53
CA LEU A 34 -10.40 35.26 -13.14
C LEU A 34 -10.91 36.08 -14.35
N PRO A 35 -10.37 37.29 -14.58
CA PRO A 35 -10.64 38.04 -15.80
C PRO A 35 -10.25 37.27 -17.06
N ALA A 36 -10.95 37.48 -18.15
CA ALA A 36 -10.69 36.79 -19.42
C ALA A 36 -9.30 37.08 -20.01
N ASP A 37 -8.72 38.24 -19.70
CA ASP A 37 -7.40 38.71 -20.09
C ASP A 37 -6.30 38.38 -19.06
N ALA A 38 -6.62 37.70 -17.95
CA ALA A 38 -5.63 37.34 -16.94
C ALA A 38 -4.51 36.48 -17.49
N ASP A 39 -3.26 36.88 -17.23
CA ASP A 39 -2.07 36.11 -17.54
C ASP A 39 -1.88 34.93 -16.58
N LEU A 40 -2.38 33.75 -16.95
CA LEU A 40 -2.28 32.54 -16.17
C LEU A 40 -0.83 32.16 -15.87
N GLY A 41 0.12 32.50 -16.76
CA GLY A 41 1.55 32.22 -16.56
C GLY A 41 2.13 32.92 -15.34
N LYS A 42 1.64 34.11 -15.01
CA LYS A 42 2.03 34.83 -13.79
C LYS A 42 1.26 34.35 -12.57
N LEU A 43 -0.05 34.13 -12.72
CA LEU A 43 -0.93 33.73 -11.61
C LEU A 43 -0.64 32.32 -11.08
N VAL A 44 -0.06 31.43 -11.87
CA VAL A 44 0.38 30.10 -11.44
C VAL A 44 1.41 30.18 -10.29
N HIS A 45 2.15 31.27 -10.21
CA HIS A 45 3.20 31.49 -9.20
C HIS A 45 2.72 32.38 -8.05
N ASP A 46 1.44 32.70 -7.98
CA ASP A 46 0.87 33.47 -6.89
C ASP A 46 0.90 32.69 -5.57
N SER A 47 0.89 33.41 -4.44
CA SER A 47 0.87 32.81 -3.09
C SER A 47 -0.54 32.72 -2.52
N SER A 48 -1.54 33.34 -3.16
CA SER A 48 -2.93 33.36 -2.69
C SER A 48 -3.65 32.05 -2.99
N PRO A 49 -4.16 31.33 -2.00
CA PRO A 49 -4.93 30.10 -2.16
C PRO A 49 -6.15 30.27 -3.08
N GLU A 50 -6.80 31.43 -3.02
CA GLU A 50 -8.00 31.77 -3.80
C GLU A 50 -7.64 31.91 -5.29
N ILE A 51 -6.52 32.57 -5.60
CA ILE A 51 -6.02 32.74 -6.97
C ILE A 51 -5.60 31.39 -7.53
N LEU A 52 -4.82 30.59 -6.79
CA LEU A 52 -4.39 29.26 -7.24
C LEU A 52 -5.58 28.35 -7.51
N THR A 53 -6.63 28.42 -6.68
CA THR A 53 -7.86 27.64 -6.89
C THR A 53 -8.63 28.11 -8.12
N ALA A 54 -8.69 29.42 -8.37
CA ALA A 54 -9.32 29.98 -9.57
C ALA A 54 -8.55 29.60 -10.84
N VAL A 55 -7.22 29.66 -10.82
CA VAL A 55 -6.34 29.19 -11.92
C VAL A 55 -6.56 27.70 -12.20
N ALA A 56 -6.63 26.87 -11.17
CA ALA A 56 -6.86 25.42 -11.31
C ALA A 56 -8.21 25.08 -11.97
N ALA A 57 -9.20 25.95 -11.81
CA ALA A 57 -10.54 25.80 -12.38
C ALA A 57 -10.69 26.43 -13.78
N ASP A 58 -9.68 27.18 -14.27
CA ASP A 58 -9.76 27.89 -15.55
C ASP A 58 -9.65 26.91 -16.74
N ALA A 59 -10.57 27.04 -17.69
CA ALA A 59 -10.60 26.20 -18.89
C ALA A 59 -9.41 26.42 -19.86
N ARG A 60 -8.72 27.57 -19.76
CA ARG A 60 -7.55 27.93 -20.57
C ARG A 60 -6.25 27.30 -20.02
N LEU A 61 -6.31 26.58 -18.88
CA LEU A 61 -5.13 26.00 -18.26
C LEU A 61 -4.52 24.93 -19.17
N THR A 62 -3.24 25.11 -19.52
CA THR A 62 -2.46 24.16 -20.33
C THR A 62 -1.78 23.11 -19.46
N GLU A 63 -1.23 22.05 -20.09
CA GLU A 63 -0.47 21.00 -19.36
C GLU A 63 0.70 21.60 -18.58
N ASP A 64 1.49 22.47 -19.20
CA ASP A 64 2.68 23.05 -18.58
C ASP A 64 2.33 23.92 -17.38
N LEU A 65 1.28 24.74 -17.50
CA LEU A 65 0.78 25.56 -16.39
C LEU A 65 0.19 24.72 -15.27
N ALA A 66 -0.53 23.64 -15.60
CA ALA A 66 -1.03 22.71 -14.59
C ALA A 66 0.11 21.99 -13.83
N LEU A 67 1.18 21.62 -14.52
CA LEU A 67 2.37 21.04 -13.88
C LEU A 67 3.11 22.07 -13.03
N ALA A 68 3.22 23.32 -13.49
CA ALA A 68 3.79 24.40 -12.69
C ALA A 68 2.98 24.63 -11.41
N LEU A 69 1.64 24.62 -11.51
CA LEU A 69 0.75 24.72 -10.36
C LEU A 69 0.94 23.55 -9.38
N LEU A 70 1.06 22.33 -9.88
CA LEU A 70 1.27 21.12 -9.07
C LEU A 70 2.66 21.03 -8.40
N ASN A 71 3.60 21.90 -8.76
CA ASN A 71 4.89 22.02 -8.08
C ASN A 71 4.79 22.79 -6.74
N HIS A 72 3.70 23.51 -6.49
CA HIS A 72 3.47 24.15 -5.20
C HIS A 72 3.11 23.12 -4.14
N GLN A 73 4.00 22.92 -3.16
CA GLN A 73 3.76 21.93 -2.10
C GLN A 73 2.54 22.28 -1.22
N ASP A 74 2.22 23.56 -1.11
CA ASP A 74 1.12 24.09 -0.32
C ASP A 74 -0.16 24.36 -1.12
N LEU A 75 -0.28 23.75 -2.30
CA LEU A 75 -1.47 23.91 -3.14
C LEU A 75 -2.76 23.58 -2.38
N PRO A 76 -3.80 24.44 -2.44
CA PRO A 76 -5.09 24.18 -1.80
C PRO A 76 -5.73 22.88 -2.27
N ARG A 77 -6.44 22.19 -1.39
CA ARG A 77 -7.16 20.96 -1.74
C ARG A 77 -8.20 21.18 -2.82
N GLU A 78 -8.87 22.31 -2.76
CA GLU A 78 -9.87 22.76 -3.75
C GLU A 78 -9.28 22.89 -5.15
N ALA A 79 -8.03 23.38 -5.26
CA ALA A 79 -7.31 23.46 -6.52
C ALA A 79 -6.99 22.07 -7.07
N LEU A 80 -6.55 21.12 -6.22
CA LEU A 80 -6.30 19.73 -6.61
C LEU A 80 -7.58 19.02 -7.08
N GLU A 81 -8.71 19.29 -6.41
CA GLU A 81 -10.01 18.79 -6.84
C GLU A 81 -10.45 19.38 -8.17
N ALA A 82 -10.25 20.70 -8.36
CA ALA A 82 -10.55 21.37 -9.63
C ALA A 82 -9.75 20.79 -10.80
N LEU A 83 -8.43 20.60 -10.61
CA LEU A 83 -7.57 19.94 -11.60
C LEU A 83 -8.03 18.51 -11.92
N SER A 84 -8.43 17.74 -10.93
CA SER A 84 -8.90 16.36 -11.11
C SER A 84 -10.22 16.28 -11.89
N LYS A 85 -11.06 17.31 -11.77
CA LYS A 85 -12.35 17.43 -12.48
C LYS A 85 -12.19 17.97 -13.90
N ASN A 86 -11.06 18.59 -14.25
CA ASN A 86 -10.79 19.06 -15.58
C ASN A 86 -10.57 17.86 -16.52
N GLY A 87 -11.59 17.53 -17.32
CA GLY A 87 -11.60 16.33 -18.16
C GLY A 87 -10.50 16.27 -19.23
N GLN A 88 -9.94 17.41 -19.64
CA GLN A 88 -8.81 17.47 -20.57
C GLN A 88 -7.49 17.21 -19.84
N LEU A 89 -7.21 17.94 -18.78
CA LEU A 89 -5.95 17.86 -18.03
C LEU A 89 -5.82 16.55 -17.27
N ALA A 90 -6.90 16.06 -16.65
CA ALA A 90 -6.90 14.80 -15.89
C ALA A 90 -6.63 13.54 -16.77
N ARG A 91 -6.73 13.66 -18.11
CA ARG A 91 -6.36 12.58 -19.04
C ARG A 91 -4.88 12.57 -19.37
N LEU A 92 -4.19 13.68 -19.19
CA LEU A 92 -2.77 13.80 -19.51
C LEU A 92 -1.94 13.03 -18.48
N ARG A 93 -1.04 12.16 -18.96
CA ARG A 93 -0.25 11.26 -18.12
C ARG A 93 0.52 11.99 -17.03
N LYS A 94 1.23 13.07 -17.40
CA LYS A 94 2.07 13.83 -16.47
C LYS A 94 1.25 14.50 -15.38
N VAL A 95 0.13 15.14 -15.75
CA VAL A 95 -0.77 15.81 -14.82
C VAL A 95 -1.41 14.81 -13.86
N ARG A 96 -1.89 13.68 -14.39
CA ARG A 96 -2.46 12.59 -13.59
C ARG A 96 -1.46 12.05 -12.56
N MET A 97 -0.22 11.83 -12.99
CA MET A 97 0.85 11.38 -12.10
C MET A 97 1.14 12.42 -11.02
N ALA A 98 1.26 13.70 -11.40
CA ALA A 98 1.53 14.78 -10.46
C ALA A 98 0.41 14.94 -9.42
N ILE A 99 -0.87 14.88 -9.83
CA ILE A 99 -2.02 14.87 -8.90
C ILE A 99 -1.93 13.68 -7.94
N ALA A 100 -1.63 12.48 -8.45
CA ALA A 100 -1.60 11.27 -7.63
C ALA A 100 -0.53 11.29 -6.53
N VAL A 101 0.63 11.92 -6.80
CA VAL A 101 1.76 11.97 -5.87
C VAL A 101 1.80 13.21 -4.98
N HIS A 102 0.96 14.22 -5.27
CA HIS A 102 0.98 15.47 -4.52
C HIS A 102 0.58 15.24 -3.06
N PRO A 103 1.35 15.74 -2.07
CA PRO A 103 1.16 15.41 -0.66
C PRO A 103 -0.19 15.86 -0.09
N ARG A 104 -0.77 16.93 -0.64
CA ARG A 104 -2.06 17.48 -0.19
C ARG A 104 -3.26 16.99 -0.97
N THR A 105 -3.08 16.10 -1.96
CA THR A 105 -4.21 15.55 -2.72
C THR A 105 -5.15 14.76 -1.80
N PRO A 106 -6.44 15.12 -1.76
CA PRO A 106 -7.41 14.39 -0.96
C PRO A 106 -7.52 12.93 -1.42
N ARG A 107 -7.73 12.02 -0.47
CA ARG A 107 -7.79 10.58 -0.75
C ARG A 107 -8.87 10.19 -1.77
N HIS A 108 -10.01 10.86 -1.74
CA HIS A 108 -11.10 10.63 -2.70
C HIS A 108 -10.74 11.04 -4.14
N VAL A 109 -9.65 11.83 -4.32
CA VAL A 109 -9.07 12.19 -5.63
C VAL A 109 -7.92 11.25 -5.98
N SER A 110 -6.95 11.06 -5.06
CA SER A 110 -5.74 10.27 -5.34
C SER A 110 -6.04 8.81 -5.66
N VAL A 111 -6.90 8.14 -4.89
CA VAL A 111 -7.20 6.70 -5.06
C VAL A 111 -7.88 6.39 -6.41
N PRO A 112 -8.91 7.12 -6.86
CA PRO A 112 -9.43 6.94 -8.22
C PRO A 112 -8.41 7.24 -9.31
N THR A 113 -7.59 8.29 -9.14
CA THR A 113 -6.56 8.69 -10.10
C THR A 113 -5.52 7.59 -10.31
N ILE A 114 -5.09 6.91 -9.24
CA ILE A 114 -4.14 5.79 -9.27
C ILE A 114 -4.62 4.66 -10.18
N ARG A 115 -5.90 4.32 -10.18
CA ARG A 115 -6.45 3.23 -11.01
C ARG A 115 -6.24 3.42 -12.51
N HIS A 116 -6.07 4.66 -12.94
CA HIS A 116 -5.86 5.06 -14.33
C HIS A 116 -4.39 5.27 -14.70
N LEU A 117 -3.45 5.03 -13.78
CA LEU A 117 -2.02 5.12 -14.05
C LEU A 117 -1.50 3.88 -14.80
N TYR A 118 -0.43 4.09 -15.56
CA TYR A 118 0.29 3.00 -16.23
C TYR A 118 1.14 2.20 -15.24
N THR A 119 1.54 1.00 -15.64
CA THR A 119 2.30 0.04 -14.83
C THR A 119 3.52 0.67 -14.15
N PHE A 120 4.35 1.39 -14.91
CA PHE A 120 5.57 1.99 -14.36
C PHE A 120 5.31 3.26 -13.54
N ASP A 121 4.24 4.00 -13.84
CA ASP A 121 3.82 5.14 -13.01
C ASP A 121 3.33 4.65 -11.63
N LEU A 122 2.56 3.57 -11.60
CA LEU A 122 2.15 2.91 -10.35
C LEU A 122 3.36 2.43 -9.52
N MET A 123 4.35 1.83 -10.18
CA MET A 123 5.59 1.44 -9.52
C MET A 123 6.30 2.66 -8.91
N GLN A 124 6.38 3.75 -9.65
CA GLN A 124 6.98 4.99 -9.16
C GLN A 124 6.22 5.56 -7.96
N VAL A 125 4.88 5.63 -8.01
CA VAL A 125 4.05 6.06 -6.86
C VAL A 125 4.33 5.20 -5.62
N ALA A 126 4.41 3.88 -5.78
CA ALA A 126 4.67 2.96 -4.67
C ALA A 126 6.06 3.16 -4.02
N LEU A 127 7.03 3.67 -4.77
CA LEU A 127 8.42 3.83 -4.33
C LEU A 127 8.75 5.24 -3.82
N LEU A 128 8.00 6.28 -4.23
CA LEU A 128 8.29 7.67 -3.86
C LEU A 128 8.15 7.88 -2.34
N PRO A 129 9.20 8.38 -1.63
CA PRO A 129 9.13 8.63 -0.19
C PRO A 129 8.04 9.62 0.23
N SER A 130 7.80 10.66 -0.58
CA SER A 130 6.85 11.75 -0.32
C SER A 130 5.38 11.34 -0.38
N VAL A 131 5.06 10.19 -0.98
CA VAL A 131 3.67 9.71 -1.14
C VAL A 131 3.17 9.09 0.17
N PRO A 132 1.95 9.41 0.62
CA PRO A 132 1.36 8.81 1.82
C PRO A 132 1.27 7.28 1.74
N PRO A 133 1.43 6.56 2.89
CA PRO A 133 1.47 5.09 2.91
C PRO A 133 0.22 4.40 2.36
N ASP A 134 -0.94 4.98 2.56
CA ASP A 134 -2.22 4.46 2.04
C ASP A 134 -2.33 4.57 0.52
N VAL A 135 -1.83 5.67 -0.05
CA VAL A 135 -1.74 5.90 -1.50
C VAL A 135 -0.73 4.92 -2.14
N LYS A 136 0.43 4.71 -1.50
CA LYS A 136 1.40 3.68 -1.92
C LYS A 136 0.77 2.30 -1.94
N ARG A 137 0.05 1.94 -0.88
CA ARG A 137 -0.63 0.65 -0.78
C ARG A 137 -1.67 0.48 -1.87
N ALA A 138 -2.46 1.52 -2.18
CA ALA A 138 -3.43 1.49 -3.26
C ALA A 138 -2.74 1.27 -4.63
N ALA A 139 -1.60 1.93 -4.88
CA ALA A 139 -0.82 1.73 -6.10
C ALA A 139 -0.28 0.29 -6.22
N GLU A 140 0.23 -0.28 -5.12
CA GLU A 140 0.67 -1.68 -5.07
C GLU A 140 -0.47 -2.66 -5.33
N GLU A 141 -1.66 -2.42 -4.77
CA GLU A 141 -2.85 -3.27 -4.99
C GLU A 141 -3.29 -3.27 -6.45
N VAL A 142 -3.31 -2.08 -7.07
CA VAL A 142 -3.60 -1.96 -8.50
C VAL A 142 -2.53 -2.65 -9.35
N LEU A 143 -1.24 -2.51 -9.01
CA LEU A 143 -0.15 -3.24 -9.69
C LEU A 143 -0.35 -4.75 -9.60
N ILE A 144 -0.58 -5.26 -8.39
CA ILE A 144 -0.76 -6.69 -8.16
C ILE A 144 -1.95 -7.23 -8.94
N SER A 145 -3.07 -6.49 -9.00
CA SER A 145 -4.24 -6.88 -9.78
C SER A 145 -3.99 -6.92 -11.29
N LYS A 146 -3.04 -6.12 -11.78
CA LYS A 146 -2.67 -6.06 -13.21
C LYS A 146 -1.60 -7.08 -13.62
N LEU A 147 -0.93 -7.77 -12.69
CA LEU A 147 0.20 -8.67 -13.00
C LEU A 147 -0.13 -9.73 -14.04
N ALA A 148 -1.35 -10.27 -14.04
CA ALA A 148 -1.78 -11.28 -15.00
C ALA A 148 -1.98 -10.74 -16.43
N SER A 149 -2.19 -9.42 -16.59
CA SER A 149 -2.50 -8.78 -17.88
C SER A 149 -1.32 -8.07 -18.54
N ILE A 150 -0.21 -7.89 -17.83
CA ILE A 150 1.00 -7.24 -18.34
C ILE A 150 1.99 -8.23 -18.94
N SER A 151 2.87 -7.73 -19.79
CA SER A 151 3.87 -8.55 -20.48
C SER A 151 4.89 -9.16 -19.50
N SER A 152 5.50 -10.27 -19.93
CA SER A 152 6.57 -10.93 -19.17
C SER A 152 7.77 -9.98 -18.89
N GLY A 153 8.13 -9.12 -19.85
CA GLY A 153 9.21 -8.14 -19.68
C GLY A 153 8.88 -7.09 -18.61
N GLU A 154 7.63 -6.61 -18.55
CA GLU A 154 7.17 -5.71 -17.49
C GLU A 154 7.21 -6.42 -16.12
N ARG A 155 6.74 -7.67 -16.05
CA ARG A 155 6.81 -8.47 -14.80
C ARG A 155 8.23 -8.66 -14.29
N VAL A 156 9.21 -8.95 -15.17
CA VAL A 156 10.64 -9.02 -14.79
C VAL A 156 11.11 -7.67 -14.22
N THR A 157 10.74 -6.56 -14.88
CA THR A 157 11.13 -5.22 -14.41
C THR A 157 10.53 -4.90 -13.05
N LEU A 158 9.24 -5.19 -12.84
CA LEU A 158 8.56 -5.05 -11.56
C LEU A 158 9.20 -5.96 -10.49
N ALA A 159 9.48 -7.21 -10.82
CA ALA A 159 10.12 -8.14 -9.92
C ALA A 159 11.45 -7.59 -9.36
N ARG A 160 12.26 -6.96 -10.21
CA ARG A 160 13.57 -6.40 -9.83
C ARG A 160 13.50 -5.08 -9.09
N ARG A 161 12.55 -4.20 -9.42
CA ARG A 161 12.59 -2.77 -9.05
C ARG A 161 11.43 -2.29 -8.21
N SER A 162 10.33 -3.03 -8.12
CA SER A 162 9.17 -2.61 -7.33
C SER A 162 9.37 -2.80 -5.83
N SER A 163 8.36 -2.38 -5.07
CA SER A 163 8.32 -2.62 -3.62
C SER A 163 8.33 -4.10 -3.28
N GLY A 164 8.79 -4.44 -2.08
CA GLY A 164 8.84 -5.82 -1.60
C GLY A 164 7.48 -6.53 -1.61
N ARG A 165 6.36 -5.78 -1.53
CA ARG A 165 5.00 -6.33 -1.62
C ARG A 165 4.66 -6.79 -3.03
N VAL A 166 4.96 -5.97 -4.03
CA VAL A 166 4.72 -6.31 -5.45
C VAL A 166 5.68 -7.43 -5.89
N ALA A 167 6.97 -7.33 -5.54
CA ALA A 167 7.93 -8.40 -5.79
C ALA A 167 7.52 -9.71 -5.11
N GLY A 168 6.98 -9.63 -3.87
CA GLY A 168 6.45 -10.78 -3.15
C GLY A 168 5.29 -11.49 -3.85
N ALA A 169 4.43 -10.74 -4.55
CA ALA A 169 3.37 -11.33 -5.37
C ALA A 169 3.90 -12.07 -6.61
N LEU A 170 5.06 -11.66 -7.12
CA LEU A 170 5.74 -12.28 -8.27
C LEU A 170 6.59 -13.51 -7.91
N LEU A 171 6.75 -13.85 -6.62
CA LEU A 171 7.45 -15.07 -6.20
C LEU A 171 6.76 -16.36 -6.69
N LEU A 172 5.46 -16.31 -6.93
CA LEU A 172 4.65 -17.43 -7.41
C LEU A 172 4.39 -17.36 -8.93
N ASP A 173 5.17 -16.58 -9.66
CA ASP A 173 5.04 -16.50 -11.12
C ASP A 173 5.47 -17.82 -11.76
N LYS A 174 4.76 -18.19 -12.83
CA LYS A 174 5.01 -19.44 -13.58
C LYS A 174 6.33 -19.41 -14.35
N GLU A 175 6.87 -18.23 -14.64
CA GLU A 175 8.15 -18.08 -15.31
C GLU A 175 9.29 -17.98 -14.29
N GLU A 176 10.20 -18.95 -14.32
CA GLU A 176 11.33 -19.03 -13.40
C GLU A 176 12.15 -17.73 -13.35
N ARG A 177 12.40 -17.11 -14.51
CA ARG A 177 13.14 -15.84 -14.60
C ARG A 177 12.50 -14.70 -13.82
N ILE A 178 11.16 -14.67 -13.71
CA ILE A 178 10.42 -13.64 -12.96
C ILE A 178 10.54 -13.93 -11.48
N MET A 179 10.31 -15.17 -11.07
CA MET A 179 10.48 -15.63 -9.68
C MET A 179 11.90 -15.37 -9.19
N GLN A 180 12.93 -15.69 -9.97
CA GLN A 180 14.33 -15.44 -9.63
C GLN A 180 14.62 -13.93 -9.51
N ALA A 181 14.06 -13.12 -10.42
CA ALA A 181 14.18 -11.66 -10.35
C ALA A 181 13.53 -11.10 -9.07
N ALA A 182 12.40 -11.66 -8.65
CA ALA A 182 11.71 -11.29 -7.40
C ALA A 182 12.53 -11.67 -6.15
N LEU A 183 13.12 -12.86 -6.12
CA LEU A 183 14.02 -13.29 -5.04
C LEU A 183 15.24 -12.40 -4.88
N ALA A 184 15.74 -11.85 -5.99
CA ALA A 184 16.89 -10.94 -6.03
C ALA A 184 16.51 -9.49 -5.74
N ASN A 185 15.25 -9.15 -5.55
CA ASN A 185 14.80 -7.78 -5.29
C ASN A 185 15.40 -7.26 -3.97
N PRO A 186 16.04 -6.07 -3.95
CA PRO A 186 16.63 -5.49 -2.74
C PRO A 186 15.62 -5.26 -1.60
N GLN A 187 14.35 -5.00 -1.94
CA GLN A 187 13.27 -4.78 -0.98
C GLN A 187 12.52 -6.07 -0.58
N MET A 188 12.98 -7.24 -1.06
CA MET A 188 12.40 -8.52 -0.68
C MET A 188 12.58 -8.77 0.82
N THR A 189 11.49 -9.18 1.47
CA THR A 189 11.46 -9.47 2.90
C THR A 189 11.29 -10.95 3.18
N GLU A 190 11.80 -11.41 4.32
CA GLU A 190 11.60 -12.75 4.83
C GLU A 190 10.12 -13.11 4.95
N VAL A 191 9.32 -12.16 5.46
CA VAL A 191 7.86 -12.33 5.61
C VAL A 191 7.18 -12.62 4.26
N SER A 192 7.59 -11.94 3.18
CA SER A 192 7.04 -12.17 1.84
C SER A 192 7.35 -13.57 1.33
N ILE A 193 8.57 -14.06 1.55
CA ILE A 193 9.00 -15.40 1.15
C ILE A 193 8.25 -16.47 1.94
N VAL A 194 8.18 -16.32 3.27
CA VAL A 194 7.43 -17.23 4.15
C VAL A 194 5.95 -17.29 3.75
N LYS A 195 5.35 -16.12 3.46
CA LYS A 195 3.97 -16.05 2.97
C LYS A 195 3.78 -16.80 1.65
N ALA A 196 4.68 -16.60 0.69
CA ALA A 196 4.65 -17.28 -0.60
C ALA A 196 4.81 -18.79 -0.46
N LEU A 197 5.76 -19.28 0.36
CA LEU A 197 5.95 -20.70 0.63
C LEU A 197 4.74 -21.35 1.30
N LYS A 198 3.99 -20.60 2.12
CA LYS A 198 2.77 -21.08 2.81
C LYS A 198 1.50 -20.98 1.96
N ALA A 199 1.57 -20.47 0.73
CA ALA A 199 0.40 -20.29 -0.14
C ALA A 199 -0.24 -21.62 -0.58
N GLY A 200 0.51 -22.72 -0.56
CA GLY A 200 0.03 -24.08 -0.86
C GLY A 200 -0.13 -24.40 -2.36
N HIS A 201 0.12 -23.44 -3.24
CA HIS A 201 0.09 -23.61 -4.70
C HIS A 201 1.14 -22.69 -5.34
N GLY A 202 1.61 -23.07 -6.53
CA GLY A 202 2.59 -22.28 -7.30
C GLY A 202 3.99 -22.25 -6.66
N THR A 203 4.30 -23.18 -5.75
CA THR A 203 5.56 -23.23 -5.02
C THR A 203 6.59 -24.17 -5.65
N GLU A 204 6.24 -24.83 -6.75
CA GLU A 204 7.06 -25.83 -7.42
C GLU A 204 8.43 -25.29 -7.88
N LEU A 205 8.47 -24.05 -8.34
CA LEU A 205 9.70 -23.34 -8.70
C LEU A 205 10.34 -22.63 -7.50
N LEU A 206 9.51 -22.08 -6.63
CA LEU A 206 9.96 -21.24 -5.51
C LEU A 206 10.68 -22.07 -4.44
N ALA A 207 10.08 -23.16 -3.99
CA ALA A 207 10.62 -23.92 -2.86
C ALA A 207 12.03 -24.45 -3.12
N PRO A 208 12.34 -25.08 -4.29
CA PRO A 208 13.70 -25.49 -4.63
C PRO A 208 14.67 -24.31 -4.75
N ALA A 209 14.22 -23.19 -5.32
CA ALA A 209 15.05 -22.00 -5.48
C ALA A 209 15.44 -21.41 -4.11
N VAL A 210 14.46 -21.24 -3.21
CA VAL A 210 14.69 -20.70 -1.86
C VAL A 210 15.56 -21.64 -1.03
N ALA A 211 15.35 -22.98 -1.13
CA ALA A 211 16.14 -23.96 -0.38
C ALA A 211 17.63 -23.96 -0.74
N ARG A 212 17.97 -23.48 -1.94
CA ARG A 212 19.37 -23.35 -2.42
C ARG A 212 19.89 -21.92 -2.38
N HIS A 213 19.06 -20.94 -2.01
CA HIS A 213 19.41 -19.54 -2.08
C HIS A 213 20.35 -19.13 -0.93
N GLN A 214 21.51 -18.54 -1.23
CA GLN A 214 22.54 -18.19 -0.24
C GLN A 214 22.05 -17.29 0.92
N LYS A 215 21.17 -16.34 0.66
CA LYS A 215 20.64 -15.42 1.67
C LYS A 215 19.47 -16.00 2.46
N TRP A 216 18.54 -16.70 1.78
CA TRP A 216 17.23 -17.03 2.34
C TRP A 216 17.19 -18.39 3.01
N SER A 217 18.01 -19.35 2.54
CA SER A 217 18.06 -20.71 3.14
C SER A 217 18.57 -20.72 4.60
N TYR A 218 19.29 -19.68 5.03
CA TYR A 218 19.80 -19.59 6.41
C TYR A 218 18.78 -19.01 7.41
N ARG A 219 17.69 -18.41 6.95
CA ARG A 219 16.68 -17.80 7.82
C ARG A 219 15.79 -18.87 8.47
N ASN A 220 15.64 -18.82 9.79
CA ASN A 220 14.91 -19.84 10.54
C ASN A 220 13.43 -19.95 10.16
N ASP A 221 12.74 -18.81 9.96
CA ASP A 221 11.33 -18.80 9.55
C ASP A 221 11.15 -19.35 8.14
N VAL A 222 12.12 -19.08 7.23
CA VAL A 222 12.14 -19.64 5.89
C VAL A 222 12.38 -21.14 5.92
N LYS A 223 13.34 -21.64 6.73
CA LYS A 223 13.56 -23.07 6.95
C LYS A 223 12.30 -23.78 7.44
N ALA A 224 11.65 -23.18 8.45
CA ALA A 224 10.40 -23.71 8.98
C ALA A 224 9.29 -23.77 7.91
N ALA A 225 9.18 -22.71 7.08
CA ALA A 225 8.22 -22.68 5.98
C ALA A 225 8.54 -23.73 4.89
N LEU A 226 9.81 -23.90 4.53
CA LEU A 226 10.27 -24.92 3.58
C LEU A 226 9.96 -26.33 4.07
N LEU A 227 10.19 -26.63 5.35
CA LEU A 227 9.87 -27.95 5.93
C LEU A 227 8.38 -28.28 5.85
N GLY A 228 7.52 -27.26 5.96
CA GLY A 228 6.08 -27.41 5.79
C GLY A 228 5.57 -27.39 4.35
N ASN A 229 6.46 -27.19 3.36
CA ASN A 229 6.08 -27.09 1.95
C ASN A 229 6.34 -28.40 1.21
N LYS A 230 5.32 -28.91 0.49
CA LYS A 230 5.38 -30.20 -0.25
C LYS A 230 6.39 -30.21 -1.39
N ASP A 231 6.71 -29.04 -1.96
CA ASP A 231 7.59 -28.91 -3.12
C ASP A 231 9.06 -28.70 -2.71
N THR A 232 9.37 -28.79 -1.41
CA THR A 232 10.75 -28.72 -0.92
C THR A 232 11.51 -29.99 -1.30
N PRO A 233 12.70 -29.88 -1.94
CA PRO A 233 13.50 -31.02 -2.32
C PRO A 233 13.89 -31.91 -1.14
N SER A 234 13.73 -33.23 -1.32
CA SER A 234 13.97 -34.23 -0.26
C SER A 234 15.40 -34.24 0.28
N ASP A 235 16.38 -33.97 -0.60
CA ASP A 235 17.80 -33.85 -0.27
C ASP A 235 18.09 -32.71 0.69
N ARG A 236 17.24 -31.68 0.67
CA ARG A 236 17.38 -30.50 1.54
C ARG A 236 16.69 -30.62 2.89
N LEU A 237 15.68 -31.44 3.02
CA LEU A 237 14.88 -31.55 4.26
C LEU A 237 15.73 -31.85 5.50
N ILE A 238 16.67 -32.79 5.39
CA ILE A 238 17.54 -33.20 6.51
C ILE A 238 18.47 -32.05 6.89
N HIS A 239 19.07 -31.37 5.90
CA HIS A 239 19.94 -30.22 6.18
C HIS A 239 19.19 -29.07 6.85
N LEU A 240 18.03 -28.71 6.29
CA LEU A 240 17.19 -27.65 6.86
C LEU A 240 16.76 -27.97 8.30
N ALA A 241 16.38 -29.24 8.57
CA ALA A 241 16.01 -29.71 9.89
C ALA A 241 17.19 -29.70 10.85
N ALA A 242 18.38 -30.12 10.39
CA ALA A 242 19.59 -30.17 11.22
C ALA A 242 20.08 -28.79 11.67
N GLU A 243 19.78 -27.74 10.94
CA GLU A 243 20.18 -26.36 11.26
C GLU A 243 19.17 -25.59 12.11
N LEU A 244 17.95 -26.14 12.30
CA LEU A 244 16.92 -25.47 13.10
C LEU A 244 17.13 -25.61 14.60
N PRO A 245 16.80 -24.59 15.39
CA PRO A 245 16.68 -24.70 16.84
C PRO A 245 15.61 -25.70 17.26
N ILE A 246 15.86 -26.44 18.35
CA ILE A 246 14.96 -27.50 18.84
C ILE A 246 13.54 -27.00 19.08
N ASN A 247 13.39 -25.81 19.63
CA ASN A 247 12.07 -25.21 19.90
C ASN A 247 11.27 -25.04 18.61
N LEU A 248 11.91 -24.51 17.54
CA LEU A 248 11.26 -24.35 16.24
C LEU A 248 10.94 -25.69 15.58
N ILE A 249 11.78 -26.71 15.76
CA ILE A 249 11.47 -28.08 15.29
C ILE A 249 10.17 -28.58 15.93
N LYS A 250 10.03 -28.41 17.26
CA LYS A 250 8.81 -28.80 17.98
C LYS A 250 7.58 -28.04 17.51
N ASP A 251 7.70 -26.74 17.27
CA ASP A 251 6.61 -25.90 16.75
C ASP A 251 6.19 -26.30 15.34
N VAL A 252 7.15 -26.61 14.47
CA VAL A 252 6.89 -27.09 13.11
C VAL A 252 6.19 -28.45 13.14
N LEU A 253 6.60 -29.38 14.02
CA LEU A 253 5.94 -30.68 14.21
C LEU A 253 4.49 -30.54 14.69
N ARG A 254 4.22 -29.57 15.58
CA ARG A 254 2.86 -29.29 16.09
C ARG A 254 1.95 -28.65 15.02
N SER A 255 2.51 -27.98 14.02
CA SER A 255 1.72 -27.27 13.00
C SER A 255 0.85 -28.18 12.13
N GLY A 256 1.11 -29.48 12.09
CA GLY A 256 0.34 -30.48 11.35
C GLY A 256 0.39 -30.38 9.82
N ARG A 257 1.17 -29.45 9.27
CA ARG A 257 1.26 -29.16 7.82
C ARG A 257 2.44 -29.84 7.11
N LEU A 258 3.03 -30.84 7.76
CA LEU A 258 4.23 -31.52 7.27
C LEU A 258 3.88 -32.66 6.31
N THR A 259 4.70 -32.82 5.27
CA THR A 259 4.75 -34.09 4.52
C THR A 259 5.28 -35.19 5.41
N THR A 260 4.91 -36.43 5.16
CA THR A 260 5.43 -37.60 5.90
C THR A 260 6.95 -37.61 5.92
N GLN A 261 7.58 -37.26 4.81
CA GLN A 261 9.03 -37.23 4.65
C GLN A 261 9.66 -36.12 5.52
N ALA A 262 9.09 -34.91 5.54
CA ALA A 262 9.57 -33.82 6.39
C ALA A 262 9.43 -34.17 7.88
N LYS A 263 8.30 -34.80 8.26
CA LYS A 263 8.07 -35.28 9.64
C LYS A 263 9.13 -36.29 10.07
N ASN A 264 9.41 -37.29 9.23
CA ASN A 264 10.43 -38.30 9.50
C ASN A 264 11.83 -37.68 9.63
N SER A 265 12.18 -36.72 8.75
CA SER A 265 13.45 -36.00 8.83
C SER A 265 13.59 -35.21 10.15
N LEU A 266 12.53 -34.53 10.59
CA LEU A 266 12.54 -33.79 11.86
C LEU A 266 12.67 -34.72 13.06
N LEU A 267 11.95 -35.84 13.08
CA LEU A 267 12.04 -36.85 14.15
C LEU A 267 13.44 -37.44 14.22
N ALA A 268 14.04 -37.83 13.11
CA ALA A 268 15.40 -38.36 13.05
C ALA A 268 16.44 -37.35 13.57
N VAL A 269 16.25 -36.05 13.29
CA VAL A 269 17.14 -34.98 13.82
C VAL A 269 16.97 -34.82 15.32
N LEU A 270 15.74 -34.87 15.85
CA LEU A 270 15.51 -34.80 17.31
C LEU A 270 16.12 -35.98 18.03
N GLU A 271 15.92 -37.19 17.50
CA GLU A 271 16.51 -38.43 18.06
C GLU A 271 18.05 -38.35 18.11
N LYS A 272 18.68 -37.90 17.00
CA LYS A 272 20.12 -37.69 16.92
C LYS A 272 20.64 -36.66 17.93
N ARG A 273 19.80 -35.67 18.27
CA ARG A 273 20.13 -34.66 19.30
C ARG A 273 19.74 -35.08 20.72
N GLY A 274 19.26 -36.32 20.94
CA GLY A 274 18.87 -36.85 22.26
C GLY A 274 17.61 -36.23 22.87
N VAL A 275 16.77 -35.61 22.04
CA VAL A 275 15.54 -34.92 22.50
C VAL A 275 14.34 -35.78 22.13
N LYS A 276 13.52 -36.17 23.15
CA LYS A 276 12.22 -36.80 22.89
C LYS A 276 11.26 -35.81 22.21
N ALA A 277 10.62 -36.28 21.15
CA ALA A 277 9.66 -35.53 20.34
C ALA A 277 8.38 -35.19 21.10
#